data_b8b6bbe3248372d19e66a65dcdef6c3b
#
_entry.id   b8b6bbe3248372d19e66a65dcdef6c3b
#
_cell.length_a   1.000
_cell.length_b   1.000
_cell.length_c   1.000
_cell.angle_alpha   90.00
_cell.angle_beta   90.00
_cell.angle_gamma   90.00
#
_symmetry.space_group_name_H-M   'P 1'
#
loop_
_entity.id
_entity.type
_entity.pdbx_description
1 polymer ?
#
loop_
_entity_poly.entity_id
_entity_poly.type
_entity_poly.pdbx_seq_one_letter_code
_entity_poly.pdbx_strand_id
1 'polypeptide(L)'
;MITVTVPATSANVGAGFDSLGLAVSMYNVFTFEEADRIQITSVDGTHIPTGSNNLVYRSARVVYDQLGIPMKGLRITQKNTIPMARGLGSSSACIVAGILGANALLGNKLTRRQMLTLATSIEGHPDNVAPAMLGGFVTSVIDEGQIYSVKKEIDTELAFAAFVPDFRLLTSKARAALPAMVSHKDAVYNLSRAALATAAFCDGNYALLGVATKDVLHQQYRLPLITGGDEVFELAQDLGALAVYISGAGPTIMAVVHKDDTEFFDRAEAALAADGPLH
;
A
#
# COMPACT_ATOMS: atom_id res chain seq x y z
N MET A 1 -19.58 -14.27 -13.54
CA MET A 1 -19.21 -13.11 -12.70
C MET A 1 -18.14 -13.51 -11.70
N ILE A 2 -17.07 -12.78 -11.61
CA ILE A 2 -15.95 -12.97 -10.65
C ILE A 2 -15.94 -11.76 -9.72
N THR A 3 -15.82 -12.00 -8.41
CA THR A 3 -15.65 -10.94 -7.42
C THR A 3 -14.23 -11.01 -6.83
N VAL A 4 -13.55 -9.88 -6.80
CA VAL A 4 -12.20 -9.73 -6.25
C VAL A 4 -12.24 -8.66 -5.15
N THR A 5 -11.79 -9.03 -3.97
CA THR A 5 -11.64 -8.13 -2.82
C THR A 5 -10.15 -7.92 -2.57
N VAL A 6 -9.71 -6.66 -2.56
CA VAL A 6 -8.29 -6.31 -2.42
C VAL A 6 -8.10 -5.36 -1.24
N PRO A 7 -7.18 -5.66 -0.32
CA PRO A 7 -6.91 -4.81 0.82
C PRO A 7 -6.19 -3.51 0.43
N ALA A 8 -6.34 -2.50 1.27
CA ALA A 8 -5.42 -1.37 1.33
C ALA A 8 -4.04 -1.82 1.79
N THR A 9 -3.02 -1.04 1.46
CA THR A 9 -1.64 -1.37 1.81
C THR A 9 -0.89 -0.16 2.31
N SER A 10 0.03 -0.41 3.24
CA SER A 10 1.00 0.55 3.71
C SER A 10 2.40 0.09 3.29
N ALA A 11 3.04 0.86 2.46
CA ALA A 11 4.34 0.55 1.89
C ALA A 11 5.49 1.19 2.67
N ASN A 12 6.69 0.74 2.41
CA ASN A 12 7.96 1.13 3.02
C ASN A 12 8.12 0.70 4.48
N VAL A 13 7.10 0.80 5.30
CA VAL A 13 7.11 0.46 6.73
C VAL A 13 8.37 1.06 7.42
N GLY A 14 8.52 2.38 7.28
CA GLY A 14 9.73 3.11 7.69
C GLY A 14 10.93 2.83 6.78
N ALA A 15 11.96 2.17 7.27
CA ALA A 15 13.24 1.97 6.59
C ALA A 15 13.22 1.02 5.39
N GLY A 16 12.11 0.33 5.14
CA GLY A 16 12.02 -0.69 4.08
C GLY A 16 11.63 -0.14 2.72
N PHE A 17 12.20 0.98 2.30
CA PHE A 17 11.90 1.69 1.06
C PHE A 17 11.86 0.75 -0.16
N ASP A 18 10.74 0.77 -0.89
CA ASP A 18 10.45 -0.06 -2.08
C ASP A 18 10.56 -1.60 -1.85
N SER A 19 10.65 -2.05 -0.58
CA SER A 19 10.87 -3.47 -0.23
C SER A 19 9.85 -4.04 0.74
N LEU A 20 9.46 -3.25 1.77
CA LEU A 20 8.54 -3.71 2.81
C LEU A 20 7.14 -3.17 2.59
N GLY A 21 6.15 -4.01 2.78
CA GLY A 21 4.75 -3.62 2.67
C GLY A 21 3.83 -4.42 3.59
N LEU A 22 2.73 -3.82 3.94
CA LEU A 22 1.74 -4.34 4.87
C LEU A 22 0.34 -4.20 4.29
N ALA A 23 -0.46 -5.26 4.34
CA ALA A 23 -1.90 -5.20 4.05
C ALA A 23 -2.68 -4.81 5.31
N VAL A 24 -3.66 -3.90 5.16
CA VAL A 24 -4.53 -3.46 6.25
C VAL A 24 -6.00 -3.75 5.93
N SER A 25 -6.84 -3.84 6.96
CA SER A 25 -8.23 -4.33 6.88
C SER A 25 -9.23 -3.28 6.36
N MET A 26 -8.87 -2.60 5.28
CA MET A 26 -9.76 -1.74 4.48
C MET A 26 -9.74 -2.28 3.05
N TYR A 27 -10.89 -2.45 2.40
CA TYR A 27 -10.95 -3.23 1.15
C TYR A 27 -11.70 -2.51 0.04
N ASN A 28 -11.15 -2.54 -1.17
CA ASN A 28 -11.92 -2.31 -2.38
C ASN A 28 -12.50 -3.62 -2.90
N VAL A 29 -13.68 -3.55 -3.52
CA VAL A 29 -14.36 -4.71 -4.12
C VAL A 29 -14.62 -4.44 -5.60
N PHE A 30 -14.28 -5.42 -6.43
CA PHE A 30 -14.41 -5.35 -7.87
C PHE A 30 -15.16 -6.58 -8.39
N THR A 31 -16.07 -6.36 -9.36
CA THR A 31 -16.68 -7.49 -10.08
C THR A 31 -16.30 -7.45 -11.55
N PHE A 32 -16.14 -8.63 -12.15
CA PHE A 32 -15.73 -8.80 -13.53
C PHE A 32 -16.65 -9.76 -14.27
N GLU A 33 -17.07 -9.38 -15.48
CA GLU A 33 -17.74 -10.22 -16.43
C GLU A 33 -17.18 -9.95 -17.84
N GLU A 34 -17.16 -10.97 -18.69
CA GLU A 34 -16.88 -10.77 -20.11
C GLU A 34 -18.03 -9.95 -20.76
N ALA A 35 -17.66 -9.07 -21.67
CA ALA A 35 -18.60 -8.23 -22.42
C ALA A 35 -18.04 -7.95 -23.82
N ASP A 36 -18.90 -7.56 -24.76
CA ASP A 36 -18.48 -7.21 -26.13
C ASP A 36 -17.85 -5.80 -26.20
N ARG A 37 -18.03 -4.99 -25.16
CA ARG A 37 -17.46 -3.63 -25.05
C ARG A 37 -17.10 -3.30 -23.61
N ILE A 38 -16.35 -2.21 -23.43
CA ILE A 38 -16.01 -1.68 -22.11
C ILE A 38 -17.25 -1.14 -21.42
N GLN A 39 -17.51 -1.60 -20.19
CA GLN A 39 -18.59 -1.14 -19.32
C GLN A 39 -18.04 -1.04 -17.89
N ILE A 40 -17.74 0.16 -17.41
CA ILE A 40 -17.14 0.36 -16.09
C ILE A 40 -18.02 1.31 -15.29
N THR A 41 -18.37 0.89 -14.07
CA THR A 41 -19.21 1.66 -13.15
C THR A 41 -18.62 1.68 -11.74
N SER A 42 -18.82 2.80 -11.03
CA SER A 42 -18.62 2.89 -9.58
C SER A 42 -19.98 2.76 -8.90
N VAL A 43 -20.05 2.00 -7.80
CA VAL A 43 -21.29 1.80 -7.04
C VAL A 43 -21.34 2.64 -5.76
N ASP A 44 -20.26 3.33 -5.43
CA ASP A 44 -20.12 4.19 -4.22
C ASP A 44 -20.07 5.69 -4.54
N GLY A 45 -20.29 6.06 -5.80
CA GLY A 45 -20.23 7.45 -6.24
C GLY A 45 -18.81 7.99 -6.47
N THR A 46 -17.77 7.19 -6.25
CA THR A 46 -16.38 7.59 -6.52
C THR A 46 -16.20 7.91 -8.01
N HIS A 47 -15.66 9.06 -8.33
CA HIS A 47 -15.36 9.43 -9.71
C HIS A 47 -14.16 8.63 -10.24
N ILE A 48 -14.41 7.78 -11.23
CA ILE A 48 -13.42 6.90 -11.88
C ILE A 48 -13.46 7.04 -13.40
N PRO A 49 -12.35 6.81 -14.12
CA PRO A 49 -12.39 6.66 -15.57
C PRO A 49 -13.27 5.47 -15.98
N THR A 50 -14.17 5.66 -16.96
CA THR A 50 -15.10 4.62 -17.42
C THR A 50 -14.72 3.99 -18.76
N GLY A 51 -13.60 4.40 -19.34
CA GLY A 51 -13.07 3.94 -20.63
C GLY A 51 -11.79 3.12 -20.50
N SER A 52 -11.07 3.00 -21.62
CA SER A 52 -9.81 2.24 -21.72
C SER A 52 -8.67 2.78 -20.87
N ASN A 53 -8.77 3.98 -20.35
CA ASN A 53 -7.83 4.58 -19.41
C ASN A 53 -8.06 4.19 -17.94
N ASN A 54 -9.12 3.43 -17.63
CA ASN A 54 -9.33 2.89 -16.28
C ASN A 54 -8.20 1.93 -15.90
N LEU A 55 -7.64 2.10 -14.71
CA LEU A 55 -6.47 1.33 -14.29
C LEU A 55 -6.77 -0.17 -14.10
N VAL A 56 -7.95 -0.52 -13.58
CA VAL A 56 -8.39 -1.91 -13.43
C VAL A 56 -8.50 -2.58 -14.80
N TYR A 57 -9.12 -1.90 -15.78
CA TYR A 57 -9.26 -2.39 -17.14
C TYR A 57 -7.90 -2.56 -17.85
N ARG A 58 -7.01 -1.57 -17.70
CA ARG A 58 -5.66 -1.65 -18.26
C ARG A 58 -4.87 -2.83 -17.69
N SER A 59 -4.97 -3.04 -16.38
CA SER A 59 -4.28 -4.14 -15.69
C SER A 59 -4.86 -5.50 -16.10
N ALA A 60 -6.18 -5.60 -16.26
CA ALA A 60 -6.83 -6.79 -16.81
C ALA A 60 -6.31 -7.09 -18.23
N ARG A 61 -6.21 -6.06 -19.09
CA ARG A 61 -5.72 -6.21 -20.46
C ARG A 61 -4.31 -6.79 -20.53
N VAL A 62 -3.42 -6.40 -19.62
CA VAL A 62 -2.05 -6.97 -19.57
C VAL A 62 -2.07 -8.49 -19.42
N VAL A 63 -3.04 -9.07 -18.70
CA VAL A 63 -3.18 -10.52 -18.56
C VAL A 63 -3.62 -11.16 -19.87
N TYR A 64 -4.58 -10.57 -20.58
CA TYR A 64 -5.01 -11.05 -21.90
C TYR A 64 -3.87 -11.01 -22.91
N ASP A 65 -3.14 -9.89 -22.94
CA ASP A 65 -1.98 -9.70 -23.83
C ASP A 65 -0.86 -10.71 -23.51
N GLN A 66 -0.56 -10.94 -22.22
CA GLN A 66 0.42 -11.94 -21.78
C GLN A 66 0.08 -13.37 -22.22
N LEU A 67 -1.21 -13.69 -22.29
CA LEU A 67 -1.68 -15.02 -22.69
C LEU A 67 -1.95 -15.13 -24.20
N GLY A 68 -1.80 -14.04 -24.96
CA GLY A 68 -2.11 -14.00 -26.38
C GLY A 68 -3.62 -14.18 -26.70
N ILE A 69 -4.50 -13.82 -25.75
CA ILE A 69 -5.96 -13.99 -25.90
C ILE A 69 -6.57 -12.63 -26.25
N PRO A 70 -7.34 -12.52 -27.36
CA PRO A 70 -8.01 -11.26 -27.70
C PRO A 70 -9.04 -10.87 -26.65
N MET A 71 -8.93 -9.65 -26.11
CA MET A 71 -9.92 -9.09 -25.18
C MET A 71 -10.94 -8.25 -25.96
N LYS A 72 -12.20 -8.67 -26.00
CA LYS A 72 -13.29 -7.91 -26.65
C LYS A 72 -13.69 -6.71 -25.80
N GLY A 73 -14.01 -6.95 -24.54
CA GLY A 73 -14.37 -5.96 -23.55
C GLY A 73 -14.66 -6.61 -22.21
N LEU A 74 -14.83 -5.80 -21.17
CA LEU A 74 -15.17 -6.26 -19.82
C LEU A 74 -16.25 -5.36 -19.24
N ARG A 75 -17.18 -5.97 -18.49
CA ARG A 75 -17.99 -5.26 -17.51
C ARG A 75 -17.30 -5.31 -16.17
N ILE A 76 -16.99 -4.13 -15.61
CA ILE A 76 -16.30 -3.98 -14.32
C ILE A 76 -17.14 -3.09 -13.43
N THR A 77 -17.44 -3.56 -12.21
CA THR A 77 -18.04 -2.74 -11.17
C THR A 77 -17.01 -2.51 -10.08
N GLN A 78 -16.89 -1.28 -9.57
CA GLN A 78 -15.91 -0.91 -8.54
C GLN A 78 -16.62 -0.31 -7.33
N LYS A 79 -16.26 -0.81 -6.14
CA LYS A 79 -16.54 -0.18 -4.84
C LYS A 79 -15.19 0.20 -4.22
N ASN A 80 -14.94 1.50 -4.10
CA ASN A 80 -13.63 2.07 -3.75
C ASN A 80 -13.69 2.69 -2.34
N THR A 81 -13.45 1.89 -1.34
CA THR A 81 -13.38 2.34 0.06
C THR A 81 -12.01 2.94 0.40
N ILE A 82 -10.97 2.48 -0.30
CA ILE A 82 -9.58 2.93 -0.08
C ILE A 82 -9.41 4.36 -0.64
N PRO A 83 -9.01 5.35 0.19
CA PRO A 83 -8.82 6.72 -0.25
C PRO A 83 -7.78 6.85 -1.36
N MET A 84 -8.14 7.55 -2.45
CA MET A 84 -7.23 7.73 -3.60
C MET A 84 -6.14 8.77 -3.33
N ALA A 85 -4.89 8.47 -3.73
CA ALA A 85 -3.72 9.34 -3.58
C ALA A 85 -3.50 9.79 -2.11
N ARG A 86 -3.68 8.87 -1.17
CA ARG A 86 -3.48 9.09 0.26
C ARG A 86 -2.41 8.20 0.88
N GLY A 87 -1.62 7.44 0.08
CA GLY A 87 -0.57 6.56 0.62
C GLY A 87 -1.09 5.20 1.14
N LEU A 88 -2.32 4.81 0.79
CA LEU A 88 -2.94 3.55 1.22
C LEU A 88 -3.11 2.52 0.08
N GLY A 89 -2.29 2.60 -0.95
CA GLY A 89 -2.22 1.58 -2.00
C GLY A 89 -3.45 1.46 -2.90
N SER A 90 -4.28 2.52 -3.05
CA SER A 90 -5.49 2.48 -3.90
C SER A 90 -5.18 2.15 -5.37
N SER A 91 -4.06 2.65 -5.93
CA SER A 91 -3.58 2.29 -7.28
C SER A 91 -3.25 0.82 -7.37
N SER A 92 -2.46 0.32 -6.44
CA SER A 92 -2.04 -1.09 -6.37
C SER A 92 -3.22 -2.03 -6.20
N ALA A 93 -4.25 -1.63 -5.42
CA ALA A 93 -5.50 -2.38 -5.31
C ALA A 93 -6.22 -2.51 -6.66
N CYS A 94 -6.26 -1.44 -7.46
CA CYS A 94 -6.81 -1.47 -8.82
C CYS A 94 -6.00 -2.38 -9.75
N ILE A 95 -4.66 -2.32 -9.69
CA ILE A 95 -3.77 -3.15 -10.51
C ILE A 95 -3.96 -4.63 -10.17
N VAL A 96 -3.89 -4.97 -8.89
CA VAL A 96 -4.05 -6.35 -8.41
C VAL A 96 -5.43 -6.90 -8.73
N ALA A 97 -6.48 -6.09 -8.54
CA ALA A 97 -7.85 -6.50 -8.89
C ALA A 97 -7.99 -6.82 -10.38
N GLY A 98 -7.46 -5.97 -11.26
CA GLY A 98 -7.50 -6.19 -12.70
C GLY A 98 -6.82 -7.48 -13.12
N ILE A 99 -5.63 -7.76 -12.57
CA ILE A 99 -4.86 -8.96 -12.85
C ILE A 99 -5.57 -10.22 -12.32
N LEU A 100 -6.02 -10.20 -11.06
CA LEU A 100 -6.72 -11.35 -10.45
C LEU A 100 -8.05 -11.62 -11.15
N GLY A 101 -8.83 -10.57 -11.43
CA GLY A 101 -10.12 -10.70 -12.11
C GLY A 101 -9.98 -11.28 -13.52
N ALA A 102 -9.04 -10.76 -14.31
CA ALA A 102 -8.78 -11.27 -15.65
C ALA A 102 -8.25 -12.71 -15.62
N ASN A 103 -7.31 -13.03 -14.75
CA ASN A 103 -6.79 -14.40 -14.63
C ASN A 103 -7.89 -15.38 -14.23
N ALA A 104 -8.78 -15.01 -13.32
CA ALA A 104 -9.93 -15.82 -12.92
C ALA A 104 -10.93 -16.04 -14.08
N LEU A 105 -11.27 -14.99 -14.85
CA LEU A 105 -12.11 -15.11 -16.04
C LEU A 105 -11.52 -16.07 -17.08
N LEU A 106 -10.19 -16.07 -17.22
CA LEU A 106 -9.47 -16.91 -18.18
C LEU A 106 -9.12 -18.31 -17.63
N GLY A 107 -9.67 -18.71 -16.49
CA GLY A 107 -9.52 -20.04 -15.90
C GLY A 107 -8.21 -20.24 -15.13
N ASN A 108 -7.67 -19.16 -14.52
CA ASN A 108 -6.49 -19.18 -13.63
C ASN A 108 -5.22 -19.74 -14.30
N LYS A 109 -4.91 -19.24 -15.50
CA LYS A 109 -3.76 -19.70 -16.31
C LYS A 109 -2.41 -19.19 -15.81
N LEU A 110 -2.38 -18.06 -15.10
CA LEU A 110 -1.15 -17.50 -14.53
C LEU A 110 -0.95 -17.97 -13.10
N THR A 111 0.28 -18.29 -12.75
CA THR A 111 0.70 -18.55 -11.39
C THR A 111 0.72 -17.24 -10.56
N ARG A 112 0.67 -17.36 -9.23
CA ARG A 112 0.78 -16.21 -8.33
C ARG A 112 2.03 -15.36 -8.60
N ARG A 113 3.18 -16.00 -8.84
CA ARG A 113 4.44 -15.31 -9.15
C ARG A 113 4.35 -14.52 -10.45
N GLN A 114 3.77 -15.10 -11.51
CA GLN A 114 3.57 -14.40 -12.78
C GLN A 114 2.65 -13.19 -12.62
N MET A 115 1.55 -13.35 -11.89
CA MET A 115 0.63 -12.24 -11.59
C MET A 115 1.31 -11.12 -10.81
N LEU A 116 2.12 -11.47 -9.80
CA LEU A 116 2.85 -10.48 -9.01
C LEU A 116 3.91 -9.76 -9.84
N THR A 117 4.61 -10.47 -10.72
CA THR A 117 5.55 -9.87 -11.68
C THR A 117 4.85 -8.88 -12.60
N LEU A 118 3.69 -9.22 -13.16
CA LEU A 118 2.89 -8.32 -13.98
C LEU A 118 2.41 -7.09 -13.17
N ALA A 119 1.93 -7.29 -11.95
CA ALA A 119 1.49 -6.20 -11.09
C ALA A 119 2.65 -5.22 -10.81
N THR A 120 3.81 -5.75 -10.48
CA THR A 120 5.01 -4.95 -10.20
C THR A 120 5.52 -4.23 -11.44
N SER A 121 5.42 -4.83 -12.63
CA SER A 121 5.81 -4.15 -13.88
C SER A 121 4.93 -2.94 -14.21
N ILE A 122 3.67 -2.95 -13.77
CA ILE A 122 2.73 -1.83 -13.94
C ILE A 122 2.96 -0.74 -12.89
N GLU A 123 3.17 -1.11 -11.63
CA GLU A 123 3.33 -0.19 -10.50
C GLU A 123 4.75 0.39 -10.42
N GLY A 124 5.76 -0.39 -10.80
CA GLY A 124 7.17 -0.02 -10.76
C GLY A 124 7.91 -0.51 -9.50
N HIS A 125 7.21 -0.88 -8.45
CA HIS A 125 7.76 -1.38 -7.18
C HIS A 125 6.80 -2.38 -6.50
N PRO A 126 7.32 -3.36 -5.71
CA PRO A 126 6.51 -4.46 -5.19
C PRO A 126 5.81 -4.16 -3.86
N ASP A 127 6.25 -3.16 -3.12
CA ASP A 127 5.92 -2.89 -1.72
C ASP A 127 4.43 -2.64 -1.42
N ASN A 128 3.64 -2.25 -2.44
CA ASN A 128 2.19 -2.17 -2.35
C ASN A 128 1.49 -3.34 -3.03
N VAL A 129 1.89 -3.72 -4.24
CA VAL A 129 1.21 -4.79 -5.00
C VAL A 129 1.40 -6.17 -4.36
N ALA A 130 2.56 -6.40 -3.70
CA ALA A 130 2.80 -7.67 -3.03
C ALA A 130 1.87 -7.88 -1.82
N PRO A 131 1.77 -6.97 -0.83
CA PRO A 131 0.81 -7.13 0.24
C PRO A 131 -0.65 -7.03 -0.23
N ALA A 132 -0.97 -6.26 -1.27
CA ALA A 132 -2.31 -6.24 -1.86
C ALA A 132 -2.74 -7.61 -2.42
N MET A 133 -1.80 -8.38 -2.98
CA MET A 133 -2.07 -9.71 -3.56
C MET A 133 -1.94 -10.84 -2.54
N LEU A 134 -1.01 -10.73 -1.60
CA LEU A 134 -0.63 -11.81 -0.69
C LEU A 134 -1.28 -11.68 0.70
N GLY A 135 -1.61 -10.46 1.12
CA GLY A 135 -1.99 -10.13 2.50
C GLY A 135 -0.77 -10.09 3.44
N GLY A 136 -1.00 -9.69 4.70
CA GLY A 136 0.00 -9.70 5.76
C GLY A 136 1.14 -8.70 5.58
N PHE A 137 2.23 -8.91 6.28
CA PHE A 137 3.50 -8.20 6.09
C PHE A 137 4.33 -8.92 5.02
N VAL A 138 4.84 -8.18 4.05
CA VAL A 138 5.56 -8.76 2.91
C VAL A 138 6.89 -8.05 2.72
N THR A 139 7.96 -8.84 2.64
CA THR A 139 9.28 -8.41 2.17
C THR A 139 9.47 -8.86 0.72
N SER A 140 9.85 -7.96 -0.16
CA SER A 140 9.98 -8.25 -1.59
C SER A 140 11.27 -7.69 -2.17
N VAL A 141 11.80 -8.37 -3.19
CA VAL A 141 12.93 -7.92 -4.01
C VAL A 141 12.64 -8.19 -5.48
N ILE A 142 13.12 -7.30 -6.34
CA ILE A 142 13.15 -7.50 -7.80
C ILE A 142 14.55 -7.96 -8.17
N ASP A 143 14.66 -9.12 -8.82
CA ASP A 143 15.90 -9.63 -9.35
C ASP A 143 15.67 -10.15 -10.77
N GLU A 144 16.45 -9.67 -11.75
CA GLU A 144 16.32 -10.00 -13.17
C GLU A 144 14.88 -9.94 -13.71
N GLY A 145 14.11 -8.92 -13.25
CA GLY A 145 12.71 -8.73 -13.65
C GLY A 145 11.71 -9.71 -13.01
N GLN A 146 12.17 -10.57 -12.11
CA GLN A 146 11.34 -11.48 -11.32
C GLN A 146 11.16 -10.96 -9.92
N ILE A 147 10.00 -11.24 -9.31
CA ILE A 147 9.70 -10.86 -7.93
C ILE A 147 9.89 -12.06 -7.02
N TYR A 148 10.64 -11.83 -5.95
CA TYR A 148 10.79 -12.75 -4.84
C TYR A 148 10.19 -12.10 -3.60
N SER A 149 9.27 -12.80 -2.94
CA SER A 149 8.56 -12.27 -1.78
C SER A 149 8.42 -13.30 -0.69
N VAL A 150 8.58 -12.85 0.54
CA VAL A 150 8.26 -13.63 1.75
C VAL A 150 7.14 -12.92 2.48
N LYS A 151 6.07 -13.66 2.78
CA LYS A 151 4.93 -13.18 3.56
C LYS A 151 5.03 -13.69 5.00
N LYS A 152 4.74 -12.81 5.94
CA LYS A 152 4.44 -13.14 7.34
C LYS A 152 3.00 -12.71 7.65
N GLU A 153 2.22 -13.59 8.22
CA GLU A 153 0.93 -13.20 8.80
C GLU A 153 1.17 -12.28 10.00
N ILE A 154 0.40 -11.21 10.08
CA ILE A 154 0.48 -10.29 11.23
C ILE A 154 -0.29 -10.91 12.39
N ASP A 155 0.34 -10.91 13.55
CA ASP A 155 -0.27 -11.39 14.77
C ASP A 155 -1.46 -10.51 15.19
N THR A 156 -2.42 -11.15 15.85
CA THR A 156 -3.64 -10.46 16.33
C THR A 156 -3.38 -9.48 17.48
N GLU A 157 -2.14 -9.38 17.94
CA GLU A 157 -1.70 -8.46 19.00
C GLU A 157 -1.49 -7.02 18.53
N LEU A 158 -1.40 -6.81 17.21
CA LEU A 158 -1.20 -5.49 16.63
C LEU A 158 -2.48 -4.92 16.05
N ALA A 159 -2.62 -3.59 16.17
CA ALA A 159 -3.53 -2.77 15.39
C ALA A 159 -2.75 -1.66 14.68
N PHE A 160 -3.35 -1.11 13.63
CA PHE A 160 -2.72 -0.07 12.80
C PHE A 160 -3.67 1.13 12.72
N ALA A 161 -3.23 2.25 13.27
CA ALA A 161 -3.95 3.52 13.17
C ALA A 161 -3.43 4.30 11.96
N ALA A 162 -4.34 4.70 11.06
CA ALA A 162 -4.00 5.48 9.88
C ALA A 162 -4.51 6.91 10.06
N PHE A 163 -3.61 7.88 10.14
CA PHE A 163 -3.91 9.31 10.12
C PHE A 163 -3.93 9.75 8.65
N VAL A 164 -5.12 10.01 8.13
CA VAL A 164 -5.35 10.27 6.70
C VAL A 164 -5.73 11.73 6.49
N PRO A 165 -4.80 12.58 6.03
CA PRO A 165 -5.10 14.00 5.77
C PRO A 165 -6.10 14.18 4.62
N ASP A 166 -6.82 15.31 4.62
CA ASP A 166 -7.79 15.61 3.55
C ASP A 166 -7.17 16.27 2.31
N PHE A 167 -5.91 16.06 2.04
CA PHE A 167 -5.27 16.48 0.79
C PHE A 167 -4.58 15.32 0.08
N ARG A 168 -4.33 15.47 -1.21
CA ARG A 168 -3.70 14.44 -2.05
C ARG A 168 -2.21 14.72 -2.19
N LEU A 169 -1.39 13.67 -2.04
CA LEU A 169 0.03 13.73 -2.38
C LEU A 169 0.34 12.73 -3.49
N LEU A 170 0.75 13.24 -4.65
CA LEU A 170 1.11 12.37 -5.77
C LEU A 170 2.45 11.67 -5.50
N THR A 171 2.52 10.39 -5.79
CA THR A 171 3.76 9.58 -5.64
C THR A 171 4.94 10.18 -6.42
N SER A 172 4.68 10.74 -7.62
CA SER A 172 5.70 11.42 -8.40
C SER A 172 6.31 12.63 -7.69
N LYS A 173 5.48 13.44 -7.00
CA LYS A 173 5.94 14.59 -6.21
C LYS A 173 6.77 14.13 -5.02
N ALA A 174 6.30 13.10 -4.29
CA ALA A 174 7.02 12.55 -3.15
C ALA A 174 8.35 11.87 -3.54
N ARG A 175 8.43 11.25 -4.73
CA ARG A 175 9.69 10.72 -5.27
C ARG A 175 10.65 11.82 -5.73
N ALA A 176 10.14 12.89 -6.32
CA ALA A 176 10.96 14.02 -6.77
C ALA A 176 11.65 14.78 -5.61
N ALA A 177 11.17 14.64 -4.38
CA ALA A 177 11.80 15.22 -3.19
C ALA A 177 13.03 14.44 -2.71
N LEU A 178 13.25 13.22 -3.20
CA LEU A 178 14.34 12.36 -2.75
C LEU A 178 15.67 12.77 -3.39
N PRO A 179 16.80 12.68 -2.66
CA PRO A 179 18.11 12.96 -3.21
C PRO A 179 18.51 11.87 -4.22
N ALA A 180 19.27 12.26 -5.25
CA ALA A 180 19.80 11.33 -6.23
C ALA A 180 20.90 10.40 -5.68
N MET A 181 21.53 10.77 -4.57
CA MET A 181 22.60 10.01 -3.90
C MET A 181 22.41 10.09 -2.39
N VAL A 182 22.83 9.03 -1.71
CA VAL A 182 22.85 8.95 -0.24
C VAL A 182 24.26 8.62 0.24
N SER A 183 24.59 9.02 1.47
CA SER A 183 25.88 8.66 2.06
C SER A 183 25.94 7.16 2.37
N HIS A 184 27.13 6.57 2.34
CA HIS A 184 27.33 5.18 2.79
C HIS A 184 26.85 4.97 4.24
N LYS A 185 27.02 5.98 5.10
CA LYS A 185 26.53 5.97 6.48
C LYS A 185 25.00 5.83 6.53
N ASP A 186 24.28 6.61 5.72
CA ASP A 186 22.81 6.57 5.66
C ASP A 186 22.30 5.26 5.04
N ALA A 187 23.02 4.74 4.04
CA ALA A 187 22.71 3.43 3.46
C ALA A 187 22.81 2.31 4.51
N VAL A 188 23.89 2.29 5.31
CA VAL A 188 24.08 1.31 6.41
C VAL A 188 23.02 1.51 7.51
N TYR A 189 22.72 2.76 7.85
CA TYR A 189 21.67 3.08 8.83
C TYR A 189 20.31 2.46 8.41
N ASN A 190 19.91 2.67 7.17
CA ASN A 190 18.63 2.16 6.66
C ASN A 190 18.63 0.65 6.48
N LEU A 191 19.71 0.08 5.91
CA LEU A 191 19.85 -1.36 5.73
C LEU A 191 19.67 -2.12 7.05
N SER A 192 20.34 -1.65 8.11
CA SER A 192 20.26 -2.29 9.43
C SER A 192 18.85 -2.25 10.02
N ARG A 193 18.11 -1.16 9.77
CA ARG A 193 16.73 -1.00 10.26
C ARG A 193 15.72 -1.79 9.47
N ALA A 194 15.84 -1.83 8.14
CA ALA A 194 14.99 -2.66 7.31
C ALA A 194 15.15 -4.16 7.65
N ALA A 195 16.40 -4.61 7.89
CA ALA A 195 16.67 -5.95 8.37
C ALA A 195 16.06 -6.21 9.75
N LEU A 196 16.19 -5.26 10.69
CA LEU A 196 15.60 -5.37 12.03
C LEU A 196 14.07 -5.38 11.98
N ALA A 197 13.45 -4.54 11.14
CA ALA A 197 11.99 -4.52 10.96
C ALA A 197 11.46 -5.87 10.48
N THR A 198 12.12 -6.45 9.46
CA THR A 198 11.78 -7.77 8.94
C THR A 198 11.91 -8.84 10.03
N ALA A 199 13.01 -8.85 10.77
CA ALA A 199 13.24 -9.79 11.87
C ALA A 199 12.20 -9.62 12.99
N ALA A 200 11.91 -8.38 13.40
CA ALA A 200 10.95 -8.08 14.45
C ALA A 200 9.52 -8.55 14.10
N PHE A 201 9.06 -8.34 12.87
CA PHE A 201 7.77 -8.85 12.41
C PHE A 201 7.75 -10.39 12.32
N CYS A 202 8.84 -11.01 11.88
CA CYS A 202 8.93 -12.48 11.79
C CYS A 202 8.95 -13.15 13.15
N ASP A 203 9.62 -12.55 14.13
CA ASP A 203 9.82 -13.09 15.48
C ASP A 203 8.69 -12.68 16.47
N GLY A 204 7.87 -11.67 16.11
CA GLY A 204 6.86 -11.12 17.01
C GLY A 204 7.44 -10.17 18.07
N ASN A 205 8.68 -9.70 17.91
CA ASN A 205 9.32 -8.79 18.85
C ASN A 205 9.00 -7.33 18.50
N TYR A 206 7.76 -6.92 18.75
CA TYR A 206 7.23 -5.63 18.34
C TYR A 206 7.80 -4.44 19.12
N ALA A 207 8.41 -4.66 20.29
CA ALA A 207 9.11 -3.61 21.04
C ALA A 207 10.27 -2.98 20.26
N LEU A 208 10.80 -3.67 19.25
CA LEU A 208 11.87 -3.17 18.39
C LEU A 208 11.39 -2.26 17.26
N LEU A 209 10.08 -2.21 16.98
CA LEU A 209 9.53 -1.48 15.82
C LEU A 209 9.83 0.03 15.87
N GLY A 210 9.82 0.65 17.04
CA GLY A 210 10.15 2.07 17.20
C GLY A 210 11.58 2.44 16.77
N VAL A 211 12.51 1.49 16.82
CA VAL A 211 13.88 1.66 16.27
C VAL A 211 13.93 1.22 14.82
N ALA A 212 13.27 0.13 14.48
CA ALA A 212 13.34 -0.52 13.17
C ALA A 212 12.65 0.29 12.05
N THR A 213 11.66 1.12 12.38
CA THR A 213 10.96 1.97 11.39
C THR A 213 11.59 3.35 11.18
N LYS A 214 12.65 3.70 11.94
CA LYS A 214 13.40 4.94 11.70
C LYS A 214 14.09 4.88 10.34
N ASP A 215 13.99 5.97 9.58
CA ASP A 215 14.46 6.05 8.20
C ASP A 215 15.20 7.36 7.93
N VAL A 216 16.19 7.30 7.07
CA VAL A 216 16.94 8.47 6.57
C VAL A 216 16.99 8.54 5.04
N LEU A 217 16.31 7.61 4.32
CA LEU A 217 16.31 7.61 2.86
C LEU A 217 15.13 8.37 2.26
N HIS A 218 13.97 8.38 2.93
CA HIS A 218 12.79 8.99 2.33
C HIS A 218 11.94 9.83 3.28
N GLN A 219 11.75 9.44 4.54
CA GLN A 219 10.79 10.10 5.44
C GLN A 219 11.15 11.55 5.70
N GLN A 220 12.41 11.86 5.99
CA GLN A 220 12.87 13.24 6.24
C GLN A 220 12.67 14.19 5.05
N TYR A 221 12.58 13.66 3.83
CA TYR A 221 12.34 14.45 2.62
C TYR A 221 10.85 14.55 2.26
N ARG A 222 10.04 13.60 2.72
CA ARG A 222 8.60 13.56 2.46
C ARG A 222 7.77 14.24 3.53
N LEU A 223 8.21 14.19 4.78
CA LEU A 223 7.50 14.76 5.92
C LEU A 223 7.20 16.26 5.74
N PRO A 224 8.13 17.10 5.21
CA PRO A 224 7.85 18.50 4.90
C PRO A 224 6.77 18.72 3.82
N LEU A 225 6.36 17.69 3.09
CA LEU A 225 5.26 17.73 2.12
C LEU A 225 3.90 17.41 2.75
N ILE A 226 3.89 17.02 4.02
CA ILE A 226 2.70 16.60 4.77
C ILE A 226 2.42 17.68 5.82
N THR A 227 1.46 18.54 5.53
CA THR A 227 1.04 19.58 6.51
C THR A 227 0.58 18.90 7.79
N GLY A 228 1.09 19.35 8.94
CA GLY A 228 0.80 18.74 10.25
C GLY A 228 1.47 17.38 10.46
N GLY A 229 2.41 16.99 9.60
CA GLY A 229 3.04 15.67 9.64
C GLY A 229 3.90 15.46 10.89
N ASP A 230 4.70 16.45 11.26
CA ASP A 230 5.57 16.39 12.44
C ASP A 230 4.71 16.27 13.71
N GLU A 231 3.65 17.06 13.81
CA GLU A 231 2.71 17.06 14.94
C GLU A 231 2.01 15.72 15.11
N VAL A 232 1.59 15.08 14.00
CA VAL A 232 0.98 13.74 14.01
C VAL A 232 2.00 12.66 14.42
N PHE A 233 3.25 12.79 13.99
CA PHE A 233 4.31 11.87 14.40
C PHE A 233 4.55 11.95 15.92
N GLU A 234 4.68 13.17 16.47
CA GLU A 234 4.89 13.40 17.89
C GLU A 234 3.66 12.92 18.69
N LEU A 235 2.45 13.30 18.27
CA LEU A 235 1.21 12.89 18.91
C LEU A 235 1.10 11.36 19.02
N ALA A 236 1.32 10.64 17.91
CA ALA A 236 1.19 9.20 17.92
C ALA A 236 2.24 8.51 18.83
N GLN A 237 3.45 9.07 18.91
CA GLN A 237 4.51 8.60 19.82
C GLN A 237 4.13 8.87 21.29
N ASP A 238 3.66 10.06 21.61
CA ASP A 238 3.25 10.46 22.97
C ASP A 238 2.05 9.63 23.47
N LEU A 239 1.17 9.22 22.56
CA LEU A 239 0.07 8.30 22.85
C LEU A 239 0.50 6.84 23.04
N GLY A 240 1.78 6.51 22.85
CA GLY A 240 2.33 5.19 23.11
C GLY A 240 2.37 4.25 21.90
N ALA A 241 2.35 4.78 20.66
CA ALA A 241 2.54 3.95 19.49
C ALA A 241 3.90 3.23 19.52
N LEU A 242 3.91 1.94 19.18
CA LEU A 242 5.12 1.11 19.05
C LEU A 242 6.04 1.61 17.93
N ALA A 243 5.45 2.14 16.87
CA ALA A 243 6.15 2.73 15.73
C ALA A 243 5.23 3.72 15.01
N VAL A 244 5.84 4.75 14.40
CA VAL A 244 5.17 5.71 13.54
C VAL A 244 5.98 5.89 12.26
N TYR A 245 5.33 5.88 11.10
CA TYR A 245 6.01 6.05 9.82
C TYR A 245 5.05 6.57 8.72
N ILE A 246 5.63 7.12 7.65
CA ILE A 246 4.86 7.56 6.47
C ILE A 246 4.44 6.34 5.65
N SER A 247 3.15 6.16 5.43
CA SER A 247 2.61 5.10 4.60
C SER A 247 2.86 5.36 3.11
N GLY A 248 3.70 4.55 2.50
CA GLY A 248 4.09 4.68 1.10
C GLY A 248 4.72 6.04 0.78
N ALA A 249 4.11 6.77 -0.15
CA ALA A 249 4.52 8.14 -0.51
C ALA A 249 3.96 9.22 0.43
N GLY A 250 3.06 8.84 1.33
CA GLY A 250 2.23 9.73 2.10
C GLY A 250 0.95 10.16 1.33
N PRO A 251 0.16 11.10 1.86
CA PRO A 251 0.37 11.84 3.10
C PRO A 251 -0.05 11.10 4.37
N THR A 252 -0.61 9.89 4.28
CA THR A 252 -1.01 9.10 5.45
C THR A 252 0.21 8.78 6.31
N ILE A 253 0.07 9.01 7.61
CA ILE A 253 0.97 8.56 8.65
C ILE A 253 0.34 7.34 9.32
N MET A 254 1.13 6.28 9.46
CA MET A 254 0.70 5.03 10.08
C MET A 254 1.34 4.89 11.46
N ALA A 255 0.53 4.58 12.47
CA ALA A 255 1.00 4.17 13.78
C ALA A 255 0.71 2.68 14.00
N VAL A 256 1.68 1.96 14.53
CA VAL A 256 1.55 0.58 14.99
C VAL A 256 1.30 0.61 16.49
N VAL A 257 0.24 -0.04 16.94
CA VAL A 257 -0.16 -0.03 18.35
C VAL A 257 -0.49 -1.45 18.82
N HIS A 258 -0.45 -1.69 20.13
CA HIS A 258 -1.00 -2.92 20.68
C HIS A 258 -2.52 -2.93 20.50
N LYS A 259 -3.08 -4.08 20.14
CA LYS A 259 -4.51 -4.24 19.90
C LYS A 259 -5.35 -4.09 21.18
N ASP A 260 -4.78 -4.39 22.32
CA ASP A 260 -5.39 -4.21 23.65
C ASP A 260 -5.38 -2.75 24.14
N ASP A 261 -4.64 -1.85 23.50
CA ASP A 261 -4.83 -0.42 23.70
C ASP A 261 -6.06 0.07 22.92
N THR A 262 -7.24 -0.31 23.41
CA THR A 262 -8.53 0.02 22.77
C THR A 262 -8.86 1.50 22.82
N GLU A 263 -8.21 2.28 23.69
CA GLU A 263 -8.43 3.71 23.86
C GLU A 263 -7.52 4.57 22.96
N PHE A 264 -6.53 3.97 22.29
CA PHE A 264 -5.60 4.73 21.44
C PHE A 264 -6.31 5.59 20.41
N PHE A 265 -7.28 5.01 19.71
CA PHE A 265 -8.04 5.70 18.65
C PHE A 265 -8.84 6.87 19.20
N ASP A 266 -9.54 6.68 20.34
CA ASP A 266 -10.35 7.73 20.98
C ASP A 266 -9.46 8.87 21.49
N ARG A 267 -8.29 8.56 22.09
CA ARG A 267 -7.32 9.56 22.52
C ARG A 267 -6.74 10.34 21.35
N ALA A 268 -6.44 9.66 20.23
CA ALA A 268 -5.92 10.31 19.03
C ALA A 268 -6.96 11.25 18.40
N GLU A 269 -8.22 10.80 18.26
CA GLU A 269 -9.32 11.65 17.76
C GLU A 269 -9.55 12.87 18.66
N ALA A 270 -9.58 12.68 19.97
CA ALA A 270 -9.77 13.77 20.91
C ALA A 270 -8.65 14.81 20.84
N ALA A 271 -7.39 14.38 20.73
CA ALA A 271 -6.25 15.28 20.61
C ALA A 271 -6.30 16.08 19.30
N LEU A 272 -6.55 15.42 18.17
CA LEU A 272 -6.68 16.07 16.85
C LEU A 272 -7.85 17.09 16.82
N ALA A 273 -8.94 16.79 17.52
CA ALA A 273 -10.09 17.71 17.62
C ALA A 273 -9.81 18.93 18.51
N ALA A 274 -8.95 18.79 19.53
CA ALA A 274 -8.61 19.86 20.46
C ALA A 274 -7.67 20.92 19.85
N ASP A 275 -6.73 20.50 19.02
CA ASP A 275 -5.74 21.37 18.36
C ASP A 275 -6.31 22.09 17.12
N GLY A 276 -7.57 21.82 16.78
CA GLY A 276 -8.20 22.31 15.56
C GLY A 276 -7.80 21.48 14.32
N PRO A 277 -8.42 21.73 13.17
CA PRO A 277 -8.10 20.97 11.97
C PRO A 277 -6.64 21.24 11.61
N LEU A 278 -5.83 20.20 11.58
CA LEU A 278 -4.52 20.21 10.94
C LEU A 278 -4.75 20.48 9.44
N HIS A 279 -4.60 21.74 9.03
CA HIS A 279 -4.89 22.22 7.68
C HIS A 279 -3.77 21.92 6.70
#